data_3a32215f1ef58c3f4fcd440028242963
#
_entry.id   3a32215f1ef58c3f4fcd440028242963
#
_cell.length_a   1.000
_cell.length_b   1.000
_cell.length_c   1.000
_cell.angle_alpha   90.00
_cell.angle_beta   90.00
_cell.angle_gamma   90.00
#
_symmetry.space_group_name_H-M   'P 1'
#
loop_
_entity.id
_entity.type
_entity.pdbx_description
1 polymer ?
#
loop_
_entity_poly.entity_id
_entity_poly.type
_entity_poly.pdbx_seq_one_letter_code
_entity_poly.pdbx_strand_id
1 'polypeptide(L)'
;MRRGPWRHLFVSSAAVRRHLMQDWDHASLTEVDWGLGAAMLVRRQAVAGAQLFDERFFLYFEDVDLCWRLHRAGWKVFYNPAAVMTHQHRRDSAQAGVSPAKWHHLGSLMKFLWKHRFRLRPEV
;
A
#
# COMPACT_ATOMS: atom_id res chain seq x y z
N MET A 1 -17.01 25.80 -6.88
CA MET A 1 -15.70 25.38 -7.39
C MET A 1 -15.88 24.17 -8.30
N ARG A 2 -15.62 24.30 -9.60
CA ARG A 2 -15.80 23.23 -10.59
C ARG A 2 -14.71 22.16 -10.38
N ARG A 3 -15.13 20.95 -10.00
CA ARG A 3 -14.26 19.78 -9.95
C ARG A 3 -13.95 19.37 -11.40
N GLY A 4 -12.71 19.50 -11.84
CA GLY A 4 -12.30 19.20 -13.20
C GLY A 4 -12.60 17.74 -13.61
N PRO A 5 -12.95 17.48 -14.88
CA PRO A 5 -13.41 16.18 -15.40
C PRO A 5 -12.35 15.08 -15.37
N TRP A 6 -11.09 15.42 -15.19
CA TRP A 6 -9.95 14.48 -15.22
C TRP A 6 -9.87 13.53 -14.03
N ARG A 7 -10.56 13.85 -12.92
CA ARG A 7 -10.54 13.02 -11.71
C ARG A 7 -11.27 11.68 -11.89
N HIS A 8 -12.23 11.61 -12.78
CA HIS A 8 -13.01 10.40 -13.05
C HIS A 8 -12.32 9.46 -14.05
N LEU A 9 -11.44 9.95 -14.90
CA LEU A 9 -10.77 9.16 -15.93
C LEU A 9 -9.73 8.19 -15.34
N PHE A 10 -9.05 8.57 -14.26
CA PHE A 10 -8.03 7.70 -13.63
C PHE A 10 -8.59 6.74 -12.58
N VAL A 11 -9.69 7.10 -11.91
CA VAL A 11 -10.29 6.26 -10.86
C VAL A 11 -11.30 5.26 -11.43
N SER A 12 -11.80 5.46 -12.65
CA SER A 12 -12.84 4.62 -13.27
C SER A 12 -12.31 3.44 -14.08
N SER A 13 -10.98 3.28 -14.22
CA SER A 13 -10.47 2.11 -14.93
C SER A 13 -10.73 0.84 -14.09
N ALA A 14 -11.22 -0.22 -14.74
CA ALA A 14 -11.43 -1.52 -14.11
C ALA A 14 -10.15 -2.06 -13.43
N ALA A 15 -8.99 -1.71 -13.98
CA ALA A 15 -7.68 -2.04 -13.42
C ALA A 15 -7.43 -1.36 -12.06
N VAL A 16 -7.76 -0.08 -11.94
CA VAL A 16 -7.61 0.67 -10.67
C VAL A 16 -8.57 0.15 -9.61
N ARG A 17 -9.85 -0.08 -9.95
CA ARG A 17 -10.83 -0.67 -9.03
C ARG A 17 -10.37 -2.04 -8.52
N ARG A 18 -9.88 -2.90 -9.43
CA ARG A 18 -9.34 -4.22 -9.07
C ARG A 18 -8.10 -4.10 -8.18
N HIS A 19 -7.18 -3.19 -8.48
CA HIS A 19 -5.98 -2.95 -7.67
C HIS A 19 -6.33 -2.46 -6.26
N LEU A 20 -7.34 -1.58 -6.14
CA LEU A 20 -7.83 -1.07 -4.87
C LEU A 20 -8.85 -2.01 -4.20
N MET A 21 -9.16 -3.15 -4.81
CA MET A 21 -10.14 -4.14 -4.32
C MET A 21 -11.49 -3.50 -3.92
N GLN A 22 -11.94 -2.47 -4.68
CA GLN A 22 -13.12 -1.68 -4.33
C GLN A 22 -14.44 -2.45 -4.49
N ASP A 23 -14.44 -3.51 -5.30
CA ASP A 23 -15.60 -4.37 -5.55
C ASP A 23 -15.63 -5.59 -4.60
N TRP A 24 -14.71 -5.64 -3.62
CA TRP A 24 -14.63 -6.72 -2.63
C TRP A 24 -15.41 -6.35 -1.35
N ASP A 25 -16.18 -7.29 -0.83
CA ASP A 25 -17.06 -7.11 0.34
C ASP A 25 -16.31 -7.05 1.67
N HIS A 26 -15.02 -7.40 1.68
CA HIS A 26 -14.16 -7.47 2.87
C HIS A 26 -14.72 -8.38 3.98
N ALA A 27 -15.55 -9.37 3.64
CA ALA A 27 -16.25 -10.18 4.62
C ALA A 27 -15.47 -11.45 5.03
N SER A 28 -14.43 -11.83 4.30
CA SER A 28 -13.69 -13.07 4.53
C SER A 28 -12.19 -12.86 4.69
N LEU A 29 -11.54 -13.80 5.41
CA LEU A 29 -10.07 -13.88 5.48
C LEU A 29 -9.53 -14.13 4.07
N THR A 30 -8.76 -13.19 3.55
CA THR A 30 -8.32 -13.23 2.14
C THR A 30 -6.84 -12.89 2.02
N GLU A 31 -6.12 -13.66 1.20
CA GLU A 31 -4.75 -13.34 0.83
C GLU A 31 -4.73 -12.09 -0.04
N VAL A 32 -3.87 -11.12 0.27
CA VAL A 32 -3.76 -9.83 -0.40
C VAL A 32 -2.33 -9.54 -0.79
N ASP A 33 -2.12 -8.73 -1.82
CA ASP A 33 -0.77 -8.34 -2.25
C ASP A 33 -0.10 -7.43 -1.20
N TRP A 34 -0.87 -6.58 -0.52
CA TRP A 34 -0.38 -5.67 0.51
C TRP A 34 -1.52 -5.16 1.41
N GLY A 35 -1.18 -4.63 2.57
CA GLY A 35 -2.11 -4.00 3.51
C GLY A 35 -1.57 -2.65 3.99
N LEU A 36 -2.46 -1.79 4.48
CA LEU A 36 -2.08 -0.48 5.04
C LEU A 36 -1.32 -0.65 6.35
N GLY A 37 -0.24 0.11 6.51
CA GLY A 37 0.59 0.14 7.70
C GLY A 37 -0.11 0.65 8.97
N ALA A 38 -1.36 1.14 8.85
CA ALA A 38 -2.18 1.59 9.99
C ALA A 38 -2.44 0.48 11.03
N ALA A 39 -2.55 -0.78 10.58
CA ALA A 39 -2.72 -1.94 11.45
C ALA A 39 -2.15 -3.19 10.80
N MET A 40 -0.99 -3.61 11.25
CA MET A 40 -0.32 -4.81 10.75
C MET A 40 0.16 -5.69 11.91
N LEU A 41 -0.16 -6.97 11.87
CA LEU A 41 0.45 -7.98 12.74
C LEU A 41 1.45 -8.78 11.91
N VAL A 42 2.72 -8.66 12.26
CA VAL A 42 3.81 -9.33 11.53
C VAL A 42 4.42 -10.43 12.37
N ARG A 43 4.51 -11.63 11.81
CA ARG A 43 5.20 -12.75 12.46
C ARG A 43 6.69 -12.42 12.55
N ARG A 44 7.27 -12.46 13.76
CA ARG A 44 8.67 -12.10 14.01
C ARG A 44 9.65 -12.88 13.13
N GLN A 45 9.38 -14.16 12.90
CA GLN A 45 10.23 -14.99 12.04
C GLN A 45 10.26 -14.52 10.58
N ALA A 46 9.19 -13.89 10.09
CA ALA A 46 9.12 -13.40 8.72
C ALA A 46 10.05 -12.20 8.45
N VAL A 47 10.47 -11.51 9.51
CA VAL A 47 11.41 -10.37 9.45
C VAL A 47 12.72 -10.67 10.19
N ALA A 48 12.99 -11.92 10.54
CA ALA A 48 14.22 -12.31 11.23
C ALA A 48 15.45 -12.01 10.34
N GLY A 49 16.38 -11.22 10.86
CA GLY A 49 17.58 -10.80 10.12
C GLY A 49 17.38 -9.66 9.12
N ALA A 50 16.18 -9.07 9.06
CA ALA A 50 15.88 -7.92 8.20
C ALA A 50 15.22 -6.78 9.00
N GLN A 51 15.35 -5.55 8.50
CA GLN A 51 14.59 -4.43 9.05
C GLN A 51 13.09 -4.61 8.75
N LEU A 52 12.23 -4.30 9.73
CA LEU A 52 10.78 -4.33 9.55
C LEU A 52 10.37 -3.34 8.44
N PHE A 53 10.75 -2.08 8.60
CA PHE A 53 10.56 -1.05 7.57
C PHE A 53 11.90 -0.57 7.04
N ASP A 54 11.96 -0.26 5.75
CA ASP A 54 13.14 0.31 5.12
C ASP A 54 13.13 1.83 5.33
N GLU A 55 14.10 2.36 6.06
CA GLU A 55 14.22 3.77 6.44
C GLU A 55 14.31 4.74 5.23
N ARG A 56 14.56 4.22 4.03
CA ARG A 56 14.50 5.04 2.80
C ARG A 56 13.09 5.55 2.50
N PHE A 57 12.05 4.89 3.04
CA PHE A 57 10.66 5.31 2.93
C PHE A 57 10.28 6.11 4.17
N PHE A 58 10.41 7.43 4.10
CA PHE A 58 10.01 8.31 5.21
C PHE A 58 8.49 8.33 5.40
N LEU A 59 7.74 8.31 4.30
CA LEU A 59 6.29 8.35 4.31
C LEU A 59 5.76 7.69 3.03
N TYR A 60 4.79 6.77 3.17
CA TYR A 60 4.22 5.95 2.13
C TYR A 60 5.18 4.94 1.50
N PHE A 61 4.64 3.81 1.06
CA PHE A 61 5.32 2.66 0.46
C PHE A 61 6.19 1.83 1.41
N GLU A 62 6.35 2.21 2.68
CA GLU A 62 7.04 1.39 3.67
C GLU A 62 6.30 0.07 3.92
N ASP A 63 4.97 0.12 3.96
CA ASP A 63 4.06 -1.02 4.12
C ASP A 63 4.00 -1.89 2.86
N VAL A 64 3.91 -1.27 1.70
CA VAL A 64 3.94 -1.97 0.40
C VAL A 64 5.29 -2.68 0.21
N ASP A 65 6.40 -2.02 0.55
CA ASP A 65 7.75 -2.61 0.50
C ASP A 65 7.89 -3.80 1.45
N LEU A 66 7.36 -3.68 2.67
CA LEU A 66 7.37 -4.79 3.61
C LEU A 66 6.62 -6.00 3.05
N CYS A 67 5.38 -5.80 2.59
CA CYS A 67 4.57 -6.87 2.01
C CYS A 67 5.26 -7.51 0.80
N TRP A 68 5.86 -6.70 -0.06
CA TRP A 68 6.60 -7.18 -1.22
C TRP A 68 7.80 -8.06 -0.83
N ARG A 69 8.56 -7.65 0.21
CA ARG A 69 9.69 -8.45 0.74
C ARG A 69 9.21 -9.75 1.38
N LEU A 70 8.08 -9.72 2.08
CA LEU A 70 7.47 -10.89 2.69
C LEU A 70 7.09 -11.92 1.63
N HIS A 71 6.40 -11.51 0.57
CA HIS A 71 6.05 -12.40 -0.55
C HIS A 71 7.28 -13.02 -1.21
N ARG A 72 8.33 -12.23 -1.47
CA ARG A 72 9.58 -12.77 -2.01
C ARG A 72 10.27 -13.79 -1.10
N ALA A 73 10.05 -13.69 0.18
CA ALA A 73 10.56 -14.65 1.15
C ALA A 73 9.62 -15.86 1.36
N GLY A 74 8.58 -15.99 0.53
CA GLY A 74 7.61 -17.10 0.60
C GLY A 74 6.53 -16.93 1.68
N TRP A 75 6.45 -15.77 2.32
CA TRP A 75 5.40 -15.45 3.28
C TRP A 75 4.16 -14.91 2.57
N LYS A 76 2.99 -15.13 3.21
CA LYS A 76 1.70 -14.63 2.74
C LYS A 76 1.22 -13.47 3.58
N VAL A 77 0.52 -12.54 2.96
CA VAL A 77 -0.16 -11.43 3.61
C VAL A 77 -1.66 -11.68 3.57
N PHE A 78 -2.32 -11.55 4.71
CA PHE A 78 -3.77 -11.77 4.80
C PHE A 78 -4.48 -10.55 5.36
N TYR A 79 -5.61 -10.22 4.74
CA TYR A 79 -6.61 -9.37 5.35
C TYR A 79 -7.49 -10.21 6.26
N ASN A 80 -7.67 -9.76 7.51
CA ASN A 80 -8.53 -10.44 8.50
C ASN A 80 -9.67 -9.51 8.93
N PRO A 81 -10.91 -9.74 8.49
CA PRO A 81 -12.07 -8.92 8.84
C PRO A 81 -12.47 -9.00 10.31
N ALA A 82 -12.08 -10.05 11.04
CA ALA A 82 -12.35 -10.17 12.47
C ALA A 82 -11.45 -9.25 13.33
N ALA A 83 -10.34 -8.73 12.77
CA ALA A 83 -9.46 -7.79 13.44
C ALA A 83 -9.84 -6.37 13.04
N VAL A 84 -10.68 -5.72 13.85
CA VAL A 84 -11.17 -4.35 13.58
C VAL A 84 -10.44 -3.34 14.43
N MET A 85 -9.93 -2.29 13.79
CA MET A 85 -9.31 -1.15 14.46
C MET A 85 -9.84 0.16 13.88
N THR A 86 -10.13 1.12 14.77
CA THR A 86 -10.46 2.49 14.36
C THR A 86 -9.20 3.33 14.23
N HIS A 87 -8.95 3.82 13.04
CA HIS A 87 -7.81 4.69 12.74
C HIS A 87 -8.29 6.07 12.30
N GLN A 88 -7.89 7.12 13.05
CA GLN A 88 -8.16 8.51 12.66
C GLN A 88 -7.20 8.93 11.55
N HIS A 89 -7.63 8.70 10.32
CA HIS A 89 -6.81 8.95 9.15
C HIS A 89 -6.84 10.42 8.71
N ARG A 90 -5.69 11.10 8.79
CA ARG A 90 -5.48 12.40 8.13
C ARG A 90 -5.09 12.16 6.67
N ARG A 91 -6.03 12.38 5.76
CA ARG A 91 -5.78 12.22 4.31
C ARG A 91 -5.04 13.44 3.73
N ASP A 92 -3.86 13.73 4.25
CA ASP A 92 -3.10 14.93 3.85
C ASP A 92 -2.67 14.88 2.38
N SER A 93 -2.40 13.68 1.84
CA SER A 93 -2.10 13.49 0.42
C SER A 93 -3.31 13.60 -0.51
N ALA A 94 -4.54 13.45 0.02
CA ALA A 94 -5.78 13.54 -0.76
C ALA A 94 -6.34 14.96 -0.86
N GLN A 95 -5.78 15.92 -0.14
CA GLN A 95 -6.21 17.32 -0.20
C GLN A 95 -5.96 17.91 -1.59
N ALA A 96 -6.86 18.82 -2.02
CA ALA A 96 -6.69 19.53 -3.29
C ALA A 96 -5.48 20.47 -3.21
N GLY A 97 -4.65 20.47 -4.26
CA GLY A 97 -3.45 21.31 -4.35
C GLY A 97 -2.14 20.51 -4.27
N VAL A 98 -1.03 21.21 -4.37
CA VAL A 98 0.32 20.66 -4.22
C VAL A 98 0.66 20.68 -2.73
N SER A 99 0.74 19.50 -2.11
CA SER A 99 1.12 19.36 -0.69
C SER A 99 2.46 18.62 -0.56
N PRO A 100 3.24 18.87 0.50
CA PRO A 100 4.47 18.11 0.78
C PRO A 100 4.22 16.58 0.80
N ALA A 101 3.06 16.15 1.29
CA ALA A 101 2.69 14.73 1.33
C ALA A 101 2.60 14.09 -0.08
N LYS A 102 2.23 14.85 -1.11
CA LYS A 102 2.22 14.35 -2.50
C LYS A 102 3.62 14.16 -3.06
N TRP A 103 4.54 15.05 -2.72
CA TRP A 103 5.94 14.91 -3.10
C TRP A 103 6.60 13.72 -2.40
N HIS A 104 6.30 13.51 -1.11
CA HIS A 104 6.74 12.30 -0.39
C HIS A 104 6.17 11.04 -1.03
N HIS A 105 4.88 11.04 -1.39
CA HIS A 105 4.25 9.89 -2.05
C HIS A 105 4.90 9.57 -3.39
N LEU A 106 5.13 10.58 -4.23
CA LEU A 106 5.80 10.40 -5.52
C LEU A 106 7.26 9.94 -5.34
N GLY A 107 8.00 10.56 -4.43
CA GLY A 107 9.37 10.18 -4.12
C GLY A 107 9.48 8.75 -3.60
N SER A 108 8.56 8.32 -2.72
CA SER A 108 8.51 6.94 -2.22
C SER A 108 8.12 5.94 -3.31
N LEU A 109 7.17 6.29 -4.19
CA LEU A 109 6.85 5.48 -5.37
C LEU A 109 8.08 5.25 -6.26
N MET A 110 8.83 6.31 -6.58
CA MET A 110 10.03 6.19 -7.41
C MET A 110 11.11 5.33 -6.74
N LYS A 111 11.32 5.51 -5.43
CA LYS A 111 12.24 4.66 -4.64
C LYS A 111 11.80 3.19 -4.68
N PHE A 112 10.51 2.92 -4.51
CA PHE A 112 9.95 1.56 -4.57
C PHE A 112 10.19 0.92 -5.94
N LEU A 113 9.82 1.62 -7.02
CA LEU A 113 10.03 1.12 -8.38
C LEU A 113 11.51 0.82 -8.67
N TRP A 114 12.41 1.71 -8.26
CA TRP A 114 13.86 1.50 -8.44
C TRP A 114 14.39 0.32 -7.62
N LYS A 115 13.99 0.23 -6.35
CA LYS A 115 14.40 -0.86 -5.46
C LYS A 115 13.99 -2.21 -6.01
N HIS A 116 12.77 -2.31 -6.54
CA HIS A 116 12.19 -3.55 -7.05
C HIS A 116 12.30 -3.69 -8.58
N ARG A 117 13.17 -2.92 -9.22
CA ARG A 117 13.46 -2.99 -10.66
C ARG A 117 12.20 -2.87 -11.53
N PHE A 118 11.31 -1.93 -11.16
CA PHE A 118 10.01 -1.69 -11.81
C PHE A 118 9.03 -2.88 -11.77
N ARG A 119 9.27 -3.86 -10.92
CA ARG A 119 8.34 -4.98 -10.70
C ARG A 119 7.30 -4.57 -9.66
N LEU A 120 6.05 -4.55 -10.04
CA LEU A 120 4.94 -4.22 -9.14
C LEU A 120 4.48 -5.42 -8.32
N ARG A 121 4.80 -6.64 -8.77
CA ARG A 121 4.51 -7.89 -8.04
C ARG A 121 5.78 -8.70 -7.90
N PRO A 122 6.00 -9.33 -6.74
CA PRO A 122 7.09 -10.30 -6.59
C PRO A 122 6.81 -11.53 -7.46
N GLU A 123 7.80 -11.95 -8.22
CA GLU A 123 7.78 -13.29 -8.81
C GLU A 123 8.15 -14.26 -7.69
N VAL A 124 7.29 -15.21 -7.42
CA VAL A 124 7.49 -16.32 -6.47
C VAL A 124 8.04 -17.52 -7.24
#